data_28ec463158aca5906903a91803429201
#
_entry.id   28ec463158aca5906903a91803429201
#
_cell.length_a   1.000
_cell.length_b   1.000
_cell.length_c   1.000
_cell.angle_alpha   90.00
_cell.angle_beta   90.00
_cell.angle_gamma   90.00
#
_symmetry.space_group_name_H-M   'P 1'
#
loop_
_entity.id
_entity.type
_entity.pdbx_description
1 polymer ?
#
loop_
_entity_poly.entity_id
_entity_poly.type
_entity_poly.pdbx_seq_one_letter_code
_entity_poly.pdbx_strand_id
1 'polypeptide(L)'
;MTTIALATMNARYSHASFGLRYLMANLVELEPETAMLEFDIHQRPMDVAETILRHEPRIIGLGVYIWNVVPITEVARILKRLRPDIILIIGGPEVSHEQDTQPICAVADYVITGEADLTFPMLCRDLVAGRRPVSKMIFSGPPDTTKIALPYRLYTEEDIRNRVIYVEASRGCPFTCEFCLSSLDQHLNRFPLDTLLPAFQDLLDRGVQAFKFVDRTFNLSVPYSLKILEFSLQRYRPGLVLHCEMIPDRLPEALREILRCFPRGALQFEVGIQTYNEEVAARISRKQNYPRSEENIRWLLQETGAHIHADLIVGLPGEDLASTGIGFDRLLALGPQEIQVNPLKRLRGTPIIRHEQEWELIFNPEPPYEILRTKQIDFPTMQALRRFARYWNLYGNSGRFRRCLPLLWMEGGSPFQSLWTFFRWLFETRGQTHALALEVLAELLWTHLTVHLGRATDLVAPALIEDYQRDAARDLPAFLRPFAPESQWRPLSESGKPQRLLRQHRHQQV
;
A
#
# COMPACT_ATOMS: atom_id res chain seq x y z
N MET A 1 -4.53 -7.28 -36.23
CA MET A 1 -3.70 -6.06 -36.09
C MET A 1 -4.11 -5.40 -34.80
N THR A 2 -3.16 -4.90 -34.03
CA THR A 2 -3.47 -4.21 -32.78
C THR A 2 -3.88 -2.77 -33.08
N THR A 3 -5.13 -2.42 -32.79
CA THR A 3 -5.61 -1.04 -32.99
C THR A 3 -5.31 -0.16 -31.77
N ILE A 4 -5.37 -0.75 -30.56
CA ILE A 4 -5.20 -0.06 -29.29
C ILE A 4 -4.10 -0.76 -28.48
N ALA A 5 -3.21 0.01 -27.85
CA ALA A 5 -2.30 -0.49 -26.82
C ALA A 5 -2.61 0.21 -25.49
N LEU A 6 -2.95 -0.56 -24.47
CA LEU A 6 -3.08 -0.11 -23.09
C LEU A 6 -1.77 -0.39 -22.36
N ALA A 7 -1.13 0.60 -21.77
CA ALA A 7 0.14 0.42 -21.11
C ALA A 7 0.26 1.18 -19.79
N THR A 8 1.04 0.63 -18.86
CA THR A 8 1.47 1.30 -17.63
C THR A 8 2.76 0.72 -17.10
N MET A 9 3.45 1.48 -16.25
CA MET A 9 4.60 1.01 -15.49
C MET A 9 4.19 0.81 -14.03
N ASN A 10 4.19 -0.44 -13.58
CA ASN A 10 3.83 -0.81 -12.21
C ASN A 10 4.98 -0.51 -11.23
N ALA A 11 4.66 -0.16 -9.99
CA ALA A 11 5.66 0.10 -8.96
C ALA A 11 6.54 -1.12 -8.63
N ARG A 12 6.03 -2.32 -8.86
CA ARG A 12 6.73 -3.61 -8.73
C ARG A 12 6.05 -4.66 -9.59
N TYR A 13 6.78 -5.65 -10.04
CA TYR A 13 6.25 -6.81 -10.77
C TYR A 13 5.08 -7.51 -10.07
N SER A 14 5.12 -7.59 -8.74
CA SER A 14 4.06 -8.23 -7.94
C SER A 14 2.70 -7.52 -7.98
N HIS A 15 2.61 -6.34 -8.56
CA HIS A 15 1.36 -5.60 -8.70
C HIS A 15 0.83 -5.74 -10.13
N ALA A 16 -0.35 -6.34 -10.27
CA ALA A 16 -1.08 -6.33 -11.53
C ALA A 16 -1.86 -5.02 -11.68
N SER A 17 -1.84 -4.41 -12.87
CA SER A 17 -2.58 -3.17 -13.11
C SER A 17 -4.08 -3.42 -13.14
N PHE A 18 -4.76 -3.07 -12.07
CA PHE A 18 -6.21 -3.26 -11.94
C PHE A 18 -6.99 -2.30 -12.85
N GLY A 19 -6.54 -1.03 -12.92
CA GLY A 19 -7.17 -0.03 -13.80
C GLY A 19 -7.10 -0.41 -15.28
N LEU A 20 -5.96 -0.90 -15.79
CA LEU A 20 -5.88 -1.33 -17.19
C LEU A 20 -6.81 -2.51 -17.49
N ARG A 21 -6.96 -3.44 -16.55
CA ARG A 21 -7.88 -4.57 -16.69
C ARG A 21 -9.33 -4.11 -16.77
N TYR A 22 -9.73 -3.09 -15.99
CA TYR A 22 -11.05 -2.49 -16.12
C TYR A 22 -11.24 -1.83 -17.47
N LEU A 23 -10.30 -1.02 -17.94
CA LEU A 23 -10.39 -0.42 -19.27
C LEU A 23 -10.52 -1.49 -20.35
N MET A 24 -9.70 -2.54 -20.29
CA MET A 24 -9.72 -3.67 -21.23
C MET A 24 -11.07 -4.41 -21.23
N ALA A 25 -11.61 -4.75 -20.06
CA ALA A 25 -12.87 -5.47 -19.92
C ALA A 25 -14.06 -4.71 -20.50
N ASN A 26 -13.99 -3.37 -20.51
CA ASN A 26 -15.07 -2.49 -20.98
C ASN A 26 -14.91 -2.02 -22.44
N LEU A 27 -13.85 -2.43 -23.15
CA LEU A 27 -13.65 -2.17 -24.58
C LEU A 27 -14.62 -2.97 -25.48
N VAL A 28 -15.17 -4.06 -24.97
CA VAL A 28 -16.15 -4.94 -25.61
C VAL A 28 -15.67 -5.38 -27.00
N GLU A 29 -16.25 -4.82 -28.09
CA GLU A 29 -15.90 -5.16 -29.48
C GLU A 29 -14.44 -4.77 -29.86
N LEU A 30 -13.85 -3.82 -29.17
CA LEU A 30 -12.46 -3.39 -29.40
C LEU A 30 -11.43 -4.22 -28.60
N GLU A 31 -11.87 -5.04 -27.65
CA GLU A 31 -10.97 -5.87 -26.83
C GLU A 31 -10.09 -6.80 -27.67
N PRO A 32 -10.59 -7.53 -28.68
CA PRO A 32 -9.76 -8.43 -29.50
C PRO A 32 -8.65 -7.72 -30.29
N GLU A 33 -8.79 -6.41 -30.53
CA GLU A 33 -7.79 -5.58 -31.23
C GLU A 33 -6.93 -4.78 -30.28
N THR A 34 -6.97 -5.08 -28.97
CA THR A 34 -6.26 -4.32 -27.92
C THR A 34 -5.17 -5.18 -27.28
N ALA A 35 -3.96 -4.65 -27.20
CA ALA A 35 -2.88 -5.20 -26.41
C ALA A 35 -2.82 -4.52 -25.04
N MET A 36 -2.74 -5.30 -23.94
CA MET A 36 -2.50 -4.79 -22.59
C MET A 36 -1.06 -5.10 -22.18
N LEU A 37 -0.28 -4.06 -21.89
CA LEU A 37 1.16 -4.11 -21.64
C LEU A 37 1.48 -3.55 -20.26
N GLU A 38 2.03 -4.39 -19.41
CA GLU A 38 2.45 -4.02 -18.05
C GLU A 38 3.96 -4.09 -17.93
N PHE A 39 4.56 -3.01 -17.47
CA PHE A 39 5.99 -2.86 -17.26
C PHE A 39 6.30 -2.60 -15.80
N ASP A 40 7.56 -2.75 -15.41
CA ASP A 40 8.07 -2.35 -14.09
C ASP A 40 8.77 -0.98 -14.20
N ILE A 41 8.65 -0.14 -13.16
CA ILE A 41 9.25 1.21 -13.14
C ILE A 41 10.77 1.23 -13.31
N HIS A 42 11.44 0.09 -13.14
CA HIS A 42 12.89 -0.03 -13.34
C HIS A 42 13.28 -0.30 -14.81
N GLN A 43 12.31 -0.59 -15.69
CA GLN A 43 12.58 -0.74 -17.12
C GLN A 43 12.84 0.62 -17.75
N ARG A 44 13.78 0.66 -18.70
CA ARG A 44 14.13 1.91 -19.37
C ARG A 44 12.97 2.40 -20.25
N PRO A 45 12.62 3.68 -20.22
CA PRO A 45 11.54 4.25 -21.04
C PRO A 45 11.67 3.94 -22.53
N MET A 46 12.91 3.86 -23.06
CA MET A 46 13.15 3.49 -24.46
C MET A 46 12.71 2.06 -24.78
N ASP A 47 13.00 1.10 -23.89
CA ASP A 47 12.63 -0.31 -24.09
C ASP A 47 11.09 -0.50 -23.99
N VAL A 48 10.46 0.28 -23.11
CA VAL A 48 9.00 0.35 -22.98
C VAL A 48 8.37 0.90 -24.27
N ALA A 49 8.88 2.02 -24.78
CA ALA A 49 8.39 2.62 -26.02
C ALA A 49 8.58 1.69 -27.23
N GLU A 50 9.75 1.03 -27.35
CA GLU A 50 10.02 0.04 -28.38
C GLU A 50 8.99 -1.11 -28.33
N THR A 51 8.74 -1.65 -27.14
CA THR A 51 7.79 -2.76 -26.96
C THR A 51 6.37 -2.34 -27.36
N ILE A 52 5.93 -1.13 -26.98
CA ILE A 52 4.61 -0.61 -27.38
C ILE A 52 4.53 -0.47 -28.90
N LEU A 53 5.56 0.10 -29.54
CA LEU A 53 5.58 0.34 -30.99
C LEU A 53 5.63 -0.93 -31.84
N ARG A 54 6.16 -2.06 -31.31
CA ARG A 54 6.12 -3.36 -32.01
C ARG A 54 4.69 -3.88 -32.26
N HIS A 55 3.70 -3.39 -31.50
CA HIS A 55 2.28 -3.69 -31.71
C HIS A 55 1.63 -2.84 -32.80
N GLU A 56 2.33 -1.83 -33.34
CA GLU A 56 1.85 -0.91 -34.37
C GLU A 56 0.49 -0.26 -34.04
N PRO A 57 0.26 0.22 -32.81
CA PRO A 57 -1.03 0.75 -32.42
C PRO A 57 -1.34 2.09 -33.10
N ARG A 58 -2.62 2.36 -33.33
CA ARG A 58 -3.15 3.68 -33.72
C ARG A 58 -3.47 4.56 -32.52
N ILE A 59 -3.89 3.90 -31.42
CA ILE A 59 -4.28 4.54 -30.16
C ILE A 59 -3.44 3.92 -29.04
N ILE A 60 -2.87 4.75 -28.18
CA ILE A 60 -2.17 4.31 -26.98
C ILE A 60 -2.86 4.93 -25.76
N GLY A 61 -3.30 4.08 -24.82
CA GLY A 61 -3.79 4.48 -23.49
C GLY A 61 -2.73 4.26 -22.43
N LEU A 62 -2.27 5.33 -21.75
CA LEU A 62 -1.29 5.22 -20.67
C LEU A 62 -1.92 5.48 -19.30
N GLY A 63 -1.74 4.51 -18.40
CA GLY A 63 -2.10 4.64 -16.98
C GLY A 63 -1.04 5.42 -16.20
N VAL A 64 -1.40 6.58 -15.65
CA VAL A 64 -0.50 7.51 -14.97
C VAL A 64 -0.79 7.58 -13.47
N TYR A 65 0.24 7.27 -12.68
CA TYR A 65 0.19 7.21 -11.23
C TYR A 65 1.38 7.95 -10.63
N ILE A 66 1.27 8.32 -9.36
CA ILE A 66 2.34 9.03 -8.63
C ILE A 66 3.72 8.34 -8.69
N TRP A 67 3.76 7.01 -8.80
CA TRP A 67 5.01 6.26 -8.86
C TRP A 67 5.63 6.18 -10.25
N ASN A 68 4.85 6.40 -11.31
CA ASN A 68 5.32 6.24 -12.69
C ASN A 68 5.27 7.51 -13.53
N VAL A 69 4.73 8.63 -13.03
CA VAL A 69 4.53 9.84 -13.84
C VAL A 69 5.81 10.33 -14.51
N VAL A 70 6.96 10.20 -13.85
CA VAL A 70 8.26 10.60 -14.43
C VAL A 70 8.65 9.68 -15.60
N PRO A 71 8.86 8.35 -15.42
CA PRO A 71 9.28 7.50 -16.53
C PRO A 71 8.20 7.38 -17.63
N ILE A 72 6.90 7.40 -17.29
CA ILE A 72 5.83 7.32 -18.28
C ILE A 72 5.72 8.60 -19.12
N THR A 73 6.09 9.76 -18.56
CA THR A 73 6.22 11.01 -19.31
C THR A 73 7.31 10.92 -20.37
N GLU A 74 8.44 10.32 -20.05
CA GLU A 74 9.52 10.07 -20.99
C GLU A 74 9.06 9.11 -22.10
N VAL A 75 8.40 8.00 -21.76
CA VAL A 75 7.78 7.09 -22.74
C VAL A 75 6.85 7.86 -23.69
N ALA A 76 5.95 8.69 -23.15
CA ALA A 76 5.02 9.48 -23.94
C ALA A 76 5.74 10.41 -24.94
N ARG A 77 6.80 11.08 -24.50
CA ARG A 77 7.61 11.96 -25.36
C ARG A 77 8.31 11.19 -26.49
N ILE A 78 8.88 10.01 -26.18
CA ILE A 78 9.52 9.14 -27.18
C ILE A 78 8.50 8.70 -28.23
N LEU A 79 7.34 8.19 -27.79
CA LEU A 79 6.26 7.74 -28.67
C LEU A 79 5.81 8.85 -29.62
N LYS A 80 5.50 10.02 -29.11
CA LYS A 80 5.05 11.17 -29.91
C LYS A 80 6.14 11.74 -30.82
N ARG A 81 7.41 11.59 -30.45
CA ARG A 81 8.53 12.02 -31.30
C ARG A 81 8.74 11.07 -32.48
N LEU A 82 8.60 9.77 -32.28
CA LEU A 82 8.79 8.75 -33.33
C LEU A 82 7.55 8.60 -34.22
N ARG A 83 6.36 8.70 -33.64
CA ARG A 83 5.08 8.49 -34.31
C ARG A 83 4.09 9.57 -33.88
N PRO A 84 4.21 10.80 -34.45
CA PRO A 84 3.33 11.91 -34.12
C PRO A 84 1.87 11.67 -34.55
N ASP A 85 1.62 10.72 -35.43
CA ASP A 85 0.31 10.28 -35.90
C ASP A 85 -0.47 9.44 -34.89
N ILE A 86 0.20 8.75 -33.96
CA ILE A 86 -0.44 7.96 -32.92
C ILE A 86 -1.23 8.87 -31.99
N ILE A 87 -2.46 8.45 -31.68
CA ILE A 87 -3.31 9.14 -30.70
C ILE A 87 -2.95 8.67 -29.30
N LEU A 88 -2.45 9.58 -28.47
CA LEU A 88 -2.04 9.31 -27.11
C LEU A 88 -3.10 9.77 -26.11
N ILE A 89 -3.72 8.83 -25.41
CA ILE A 89 -4.69 9.06 -24.34
C ILE A 89 -4.01 8.75 -23.01
N ILE A 90 -4.15 9.62 -22.04
CA ILE A 90 -3.67 9.38 -20.68
C ILE A 90 -4.82 9.46 -19.68
N GLY A 91 -4.72 8.73 -18.58
CA GLY A 91 -5.66 8.75 -17.48
C GLY A 91 -5.05 8.21 -16.20
N GLY A 92 -5.79 8.29 -15.11
CA GLY A 92 -5.36 7.84 -13.81
C GLY A 92 -5.34 8.96 -12.77
N PRO A 93 -5.15 8.62 -11.48
CA PRO A 93 -5.32 9.58 -10.39
C PRO A 93 -4.34 10.75 -10.45
N GLU A 94 -3.13 10.54 -10.98
CA GLU A 94 -2.09 11.58 -11.05
C GLU A 94 -2.47 12.72 -12.01
N VAL A 95 -3.13 12.41 -13.12
CA VAL A 95 -3.53 13.39 -14.15
C VAL A 95 -4.97 13.86 -14.04
N SER A 96 -5.70 13.43 -13.00
CA SER A 96 -7.10 13.84 -12.79
C SER A 96 -7.23 15.26 -12.20
N HIS A 97 -6.14 15.83 -11.67
CA HIS A 97 -6.11 17.16 -11.08
C HIS A 97 -4.84 17.92 -11.48
N GLU A 98 -4.88 19.25 -11.43
CA GLU A 98 -3.72 20.14 -11.68
C GLU A 98 -3.04 19.88 -13.02
N GLN A 99 -3.80 19.62 -14.09
CA GLN A 99 -3.29 19.17 -15.39
C GLN A 99 -2.36 20.19 -16.07
N ASP A 100 -2.64 21.49 -15.88
CA ASP A 100 -1.89 22.58 -16.52
C ASP A 100 -0.42 22.64 -16.09
N THR A 101 -0.11 22.05 -14.92
CA THR A 101 1.26 22.01 -14.38
C THR A 101 2.01 20.73 -14.75
N GLN A 102 1.37 19.79 -15.45
CA GLN A 102 1.92 18.46 -15.69
C GLN A 102 2.47 18.28 -17.10
N PRO A 103 3.79 18.01 -17.25
CA PRO A 103 4.40 17.85 -18.56
C PRO A 103 3.78 16.77 -19.43
N ILE A 104 3.30 15.68 -18.85
CA ILE A 104 2.66 14.58 -19.59
C ILE A 104 1.33 15.01 -20.21
N CYS A 105 0.58 15.88 -19.52
CA CYS A 105 -0.67 16.42 -20.05
C CYS A 105 -0.44 17.30 -21.29
N ALA A 106 0.71 17.99 -21.38
CA ALA A 106 1.04 18.76 -22.58
C ALA A 106 1.30 17.85 -23.80
N VAL A 107 1.92 16.68 -23.57
CA VAL A 107 2.30 15.72 -24.63
C VAL A 107 1.11 14.91 -25.15
N ALA A 108 0.17 14.53 -24.30
CA ALA A 108 -0.99 13.71 -24.69
C ALA A 108 -1.93 14.42 -25.64
N ASP A 109 -2.62 13.68 -26.49
CA ASP A 109 -3.71 14.19 -27.33
C ASP A 109 -5.01 14.33 -26.53
N TYR A 110 -5.29 13.37 -25.64
CA TYR A 110 -6.44 13.38 -24.73
C TYR A 110 -6.05 13.02 -23.30
N VAL A 111 -6.71 13.66 -22.35
CA VAL A 111 -6.56 13.40 -20.91
C VAL A 111 -7.96 13.07 -20.35
N ILE A 112 -8.15 11.83 -19.86
CA ILE A 112 -9.38 11.44 -19.17
C ILE A 112 -9.17 11.61 -17.69
N THR A 113 -9.99 12.44 -17.05
CA THR A 113 -9.97 12.70 -15.61
C THR A 113 -11.11 11.94 -14.94
N GLY A 114 -10.90 11.47 -13.71
CA GLY A 114 -11.88 10.65 -12.98
C GLY A 114 -11.87 9.18 -13.40
N GLU A 115 -13.02 8.49 -13.29
CA GLU A 115 -13.14 7.06 -13.52
C GLU A 115 -13.44 6.74 -14.99
N ALA A 116 -12.45 6.22 -15.71
CA ALA A 116 -12.45 6.13 -17.17
C ALA A 116 -13.12 4.86 -17.74
N ASP A 117 -13.68 3.98 -16.90
CA ASP A 117 -14.15 2.64 -17.29
C ASP A 117 -15.11 2.65 -18.50
N LEU A 118 -16.03 3.57 -18.54
CA LEU A 118 -17.00 3.72 -19.65
C LEU A 118 -16.59 4.80 -20.65
N THR A 119 -15.89 5.83 -20.20
CA THR A 119 -15.50 6.97 -21.03
C THR A 119 -14.36 6.63 -21.99
N PHE A 120 -13.36 5.85 -21.54
CA PHE A 120 -12.26 5.42 -22.40
C PHE A 120 -12.73 4.58 -23.59
N PRO A 121 -13.58 3.55 -23.42
CA PRO A 121 -14.14 2.80 -24.55
C PRO A 121 -14.96 3.66 -25.52
N MET A 122 -15.75 4.61 -25.01
CA MET A 122 -16.50 5.54 -25.86
C MET A 122 -15.57 6.38 -26.72
N LEU A 123 -14.53 6.96 -26.11
CA LEU A 123 -13.51 7.74 -26.83
C LEU A 123 -12.81 6.89 -27.90
N CYS A 124 -12.41 5.66 -27.56
CA CYS A 124 -11.78 4.76 -28.51
C CYS A 124 -12.68 4.44 -29.72
N ARG A 125 -13.97 4.17 -29.51
CA ARG A 125 -14.95 3.97 -30.61
C ARG A 125 -15.02 5.18 -31.52
N ASP A 126 -15.10 6.37 -30.96
CA ASP A 126 -15.15 7.62 -31.74
C ASP A 126 -13.87 7.79 -32.56
N LEU A 127 -12.70 7.59 -31.96
CA LEU A 127 -11.43 7.73 -32.64
C LEU A 127 -11.22 6.70 -33.74
N VAL A 128 -11.61 5.44 -33.52
CA VAL A 128 -11.57 4.38 -34.54
C VAL A 128 -12.50 4.73 -35.73
N ALA A 129 -13.67 5.30 -35.43
CA ALA A 129 -14.62 5.77 -36.45
C ALA A 129 -14.20 7.11 -37.11
N GLY A 130 -13.02 7.65 -36.81
CA GLY A 130 -12.51 8.91 -37.35
C GLY A 130 -13.11 10.18 -36.72
N ARG A 131 -13.94 10.05 -35.70
CA ARG A 131 -14.51 11.20 -34.97
C ARG A 131 -13.52 11.64 -33.90
N ARG A 132 -13.11 12.89 -33.90
CA ARG A 132 -12.16 13.45 -32.94
C ARG A 132 -12.85 14.48 -32.05
N PRO A 133 -12.96 14.25 -30.72
CA PRO A 133 -13.42 15.30 -29.81
C PRO A 133 -12.54 16.56 -29.91
N VAL A 134 -13.17 17.72 -29.83
CA VAL A 134 -12.48 19.01 -29.84
C VAL A 134 -11.75 19.25 -28.53
N SER A 135 -12.36 18.86 -27.41
CA SER A 135 -11.75 19.01 -26.08
C SER A 135 -10.69 17.94 -25.84
N LYS A 136 -9.50 18.40 -25.48
CA LYS A 136 -8.41 17.56 -25.01
C LYS A 136 -8.71 16.95 -23.65
N MET A 137 -9.36 17.73 -22.76
CA MET A 137 -9.75 17.31 -21.42
C MET A 137 -11.13 16.69 -21.48
N ILE A 138 -11.21 15.42 -21.06
CA ILE A 138 -12.45 14.65 -21.05
C ILE A 138 -12.73 14.27 -19.59
N PHE A 139 -13.76 14.91 -19.03
CA PHE A 139 -14.18 14.62 -17.67
C PHE A 139 -15.04 13.34 -17.65
N SER A 140 -14.64 12.40 -16.79
CA SER A 140 -15.41 11.20 -16.48
C SER A 140 -15.84 11.27 -15.01
N GLY A 141 -17.16 11.38 -14.80
CA GLY A 141 -17.74 11.29 -13.46
C GLY A 141 -17.75 9.85 -12.93
N PRO A 142 -18.24 9.65 -11.69
CA PRO A 142 -18.40 8.31 -11.14
C PRO A 142 -19.38 7.51 -11.99
N PRO A 143 -18.97 6.35 -12.53
CA PRO A 143 -19.81 5.56 -13.42
C PRO A 143 -20.86 4.77 -12.64
N ASP A 144 -21.92 4.40 -13.34
CA ASP A 144 -22.90 3.42 -12.87
C ASP A 144 -22.25 2.03 -12.82
N THR A 145 -21.97 1.53 -11.61
CA THR A 145 -21.30 0.24 -11.38
C THR A 145 -22.03 -0.96 -11.97
N THR A 146 -23.35 -0.83 -12.22
CA THR A 146 -24.15 -1.89 -12.87
C THR A 146 -23.84 -2.05 -14.36
N LYS A 147 -23.20 -1.05 -14.97
CA LYS A 147 -22.80 -1.04 -16.39
C LYS A 147 -21.33 -1.38 -16.61
N ILE A 148 -20.56 -1.50 -15.54
CA ILE A 148 -19.13 -1.80 -15.63
C ILE A 148 -18.94 -3.32 -15.73
N ALA A 149 -18.26 -3.77 -16.77
CA ALA A 149 -17.80 -5.15 -16.87
C ALA A 149 -16.66 -5.41 -15.89
N LEU A 150 -16.80 -6.44 -15.05
CA LEU A 150 -15.77 -6.83 -14.07
C LEU A 150 -14.53 -7.40 -14.78
N PRO A 151 -13.32 -7.05 -14.34
CA PRO A 151 -12.08 -7.34 -15.06
C PRO A 151 -11.45 -8.69 -14.71
N TYR A 152 -12.04 -9.48 -13.80
CA TYR A 152 -11.36 -10.59 -13.12
C TYR A 152 -10.98 -11.74 -14.06
N ARG A 153 -11.73 -11.95 -15.16
CA ARG A 153 -11.38 -12.92 -16.21
C ARG A 153 -10.03 -12.62 -16.89
N LEU A 154 -9.57 -11.37 -16.82
CA LEU A 154 -8.32 -10.90 -17.45
C LEU A 154 -7.06 -11.14 -16.60
N TYR A 155 -7.20 -11.62 -15.37
CA TYR A 155 -6.05 -12.15 -14.66
C TYR A 155 -5.59 -13.45 -15.32
N THR A 156 -4.32 -13.51 -15.67
CA THR A 156 -3.71 -14.71 -16.26
C THR A 156 -3.35 -15.72 -15.18
N GLU A 157 -3.04 -16.96 -15.58
CA GLU A 157 -2.46 -17.99 -14.70
C GLU A 157 -1.18 -17.51 -14.01
N GLU A 158 -0.37 -16.73 -14.74
CA GLU A 158 0.86 -16.14 -14.20
C GLU A 158 0.55 -15.08 -13.14
N ASP A 159 -0.46 -14.24 -13.37
CA ASP A 159 -0.90 -13.26 -12.37
C ASP A 159 -1.35 -13.96 -11.09
N ILE A 160 -2.18 -15.00 -11.22
CA ILE A 160 -2.72 -15.73 -10.08
C ILE A 160 -1.60 -16.37 -9.24
N ARG A 161 -0.56 -16.88 -9.89
CA ARG A 161 0.58 -17.52 -9.19
C ARG A 161 1.54 -16.53 -8.56
N ASN A 162 1.80 -15.40 -9.20
CA ASN A 162 2.96 -14.56 -8.89
C ASN A 162 2.61 -13.14 -8.44
N ARG A 163 1.37 -12.67 -8.64
CA ARG A 163 0.98 -11.29 -8.39
C ARG A 163 -0.12 -11.17 -7.34
N VAL A 164 -0.28 -9.96 -6.84
CA VAL A 164 -1.39 -9.59 -5.96
C VAL A 164 -2.66 -9.46 -6.80
N ILE A 165 -3.67 -10.24 -6.45
CA ILE A 165 -4.99 -10.15 -7.09
C ILE A 165 -5.80 -9.08 -6.38
N TYR A 166 -5.99 -7.96 -7.08
CA TYR A 166 -6.83 -6.86 -6.62
C TYR A 166 -8.29 -7.13 -6.97
N VAL A 167 -9.15 -6.86 -6.01
CA VAL A 167 -10.60 -6.92 -6.16
C VAL A 167 -11.22 -5.67 -5.54
N GLU A 168 -12.41 -5.32 -5.98
CA GLU A 168 -13.19 -4.26 -5.34
C GLU A 168 -14.66 -4.67 -5.21
N ALA A 169 -15.28 -4.20 -4.15
CA ALA A 169 -16.69 -4.36 -3.90
C ALA A 169 -17.43 -3.01 -3.99
N SER A 170 -16.71 -1.91 -3.75
CA SER A 170 -17.26 -0.56 -3.83
C SER A 170 -16.21 0.47 -4.18
N ARG A 171 -16.64 1.61 -4.73
CA ARG A 171 -15.85 2.80 -5.06
C ARG A 171 -16.33 4.01 -4.29
N GLY A 172 -15.41 4.97 -4.06
CA GLY A 172 -15.67 6.19 -3.30
C GLY A 172 -15.53 6.00 -1.80
N CYS A 173 -15.58 7.11 -1.07
CA CYS A 173 -15.45 7.14 0.39
C CYS A 173 -16.19 8.37 0.94
N PRO A 174 -17.17 8.21 1.87
CA PRO A 174 -17.96 9.32 2.38
C PRO A 174 -17.20 10.22 3.36
N PHE A 175 -15.95 9.90 3.66
CA PHE A 175 -15.12 10.67 4.57
C PHE A 175 -14.31 11.74 3.85
N THR A 176 -14.07 12.84 4.57
CA THR A 176 -13.48 14.07 4.04
C THR A 176 -12.03 14.28 4.47
N CYS A 177 -11.29 13.20 4.75
CA CYS A 177 -9.88 13.30 5.17
C CYS A 177 -9.04 14.01 4.11
N GLU A 178 -8.46 15.16 4.45
CA GLU A 178 -7.90 16.11 3.49
C GLU A 178 -6.63 15.66 2.79
N PHE A 179 -5.94 14.68 3.32
CA PHE A 179 -4.75 14.07 2.70
C PHE A 179 -5.09 12.95 1.69
N CYS A 180 -6.37 12.56 1.60
CA CYS A 180 -6.78 11.36 0.87
C CYS A 180 -7.47 11.72 -0.45
N LEU A 181 -7.04 11.11 -1.56
CA LEU A 181 -7.70 11.27 -2.86
C LEU A 181 -9.17 10.83 -2.85
N SER A 182 -9.49 9.80 -2.07
CA SER A 182 -10.86 9.28 -2.00
C SER A 182 -11.85 10.24 -1.34
N SER A 183 -11.38 11.29 -0.66
CA SER A 183 -12.23 12.36 -0.15
C SER A 183 -12.80 13.29 -1.24
N LEU A 184 -12.25 13.20 -2.44
CA LEU A 184 -12.71 13.97 -3.60
C LEU A 184 -13.94 13.35 -4.26
N ASP A 185 -14.17 12.05 -4.05
CA ASP A 185 -15.39 11.35 -4.44
C ASP A 185 -16.09 10.80 -3.19
N GLN A 186 -17.08 11.55 -2.68
CA GLN A 186 -17.82 11.21 -1.46
C GLN A 186 -19.00 10.24 -1.73
N HIS A 187 -19.22 9.82 -2.96
CA HIS A 187 -20.22 8.83 -3.29
C HIS A 187 -19.71 7.43 -2.97
N LEU A 188 -20.59 6.58 -2.47
CA LEU A 188 -20.31 5.15 -2.31
C LEU A 188 -21.09 4.36 -3.34
N ASN A 189 -20.43 3.92 -4.39
CA ASN A 189 -20.98 3.12 -5.46
C ASN A 189 -20.59 1.64 -5.26
N ARG A 190 -21.59 0.75 -5.03
CA ARG A 190 -21.35 -0.68 -4.81
C ARG A 190 -21.59 -1.46 -6.10
N PHE A 191 -20.77 -2.47 -6.33
CA PHE A 191 -21.03 -3.44 -7.39
C PHE A 191 -22.18 -4.37 -6.99
N PRO A 192 -23.06 -4.79 -7.90
CA PRO A 192 -24.11 -5.75 -7.59
C PRO A 192 -23.51 -7.10 -7.14
N LEU A 193 -23.98 -7.64 -6.01
CA LEU A 193 -23.44 -8.90 -5.46
C LEU A 193 -23.74 -10.12 -6.34
N ASP A 194 -24.82 -10.08 -7.10
CA ASP A 194 -25.22 -11.13 -8.04
C ASP A 194 -24.26 -11.27 -9.23
N THR A 195 -23.51 -10.23 -9.56
CA THR A 195 -22.43 -10.27 -10.56
C THR A 195 -21.06 -10.42 -9.89
N LEU A 196 -20.85 -9.81 -8.74
CA LEU A 196 -19.56 -9.78 -8.05
C LEU A 196 -19.17 -11.14 -7.45
N LEU A 197 -20.09 -11.81 -6.73
CA LEU A 197 -19.79 -13.06 -6.07
C LEU A 197 -19.51 -14.22 -7.03
N PRO A 198 -20.23 -14.39 -8.16
CA PRO A 198 -19.83 -15.34 -9.20
C PRO A 198 -18.45 -15.06 -9.78
N ALA A 199 -18.08 -13.79 -9.98
CA ALA A 199 -16.75 -13.43 -10.47
C ALA A 199 -15.63 -13.72 -9.44
N PHE A 200 -15.90 -13.60 -8.14
CA PHE A 200 -15.00 -14.05 -7.08
C PHE A 200 -14.90 -15.59 -7.04
N GLN A 201 -16.01 -16.29 -7.28
CA GLN A 201 -16.00 -17.75 -7.38
C GLN A 201 -15.08 -18.22 -8.51
N ASP A 202 -15.15 -17.61 -9.70
CA ASP A 202 -14.26 -17.93 -10.82
C ASP A 202 -12.78 -17.75 -10.43
N LEU A 203 -12.41 -16.66 -9.75
CA LEU A 203 -11.06 -16.46 -9.26
C LEU A 203 -10.62 -17.55 -8.27
N LEU A 204 -11.50 -17.95 -7.36
CA LEU A 204 -11.23 -19.03 -6.41
C LEU A 204 -11.03 -20.37 -7.13
N ASP A 205 -11.88 -20.69 -8.11
CA ASP A 205 -11.80 -21.93 -8.90
C ASP A 205 -10.50 -21.99 -9.71
N ARG A 206 -10.01 -20.84 -10.16
CA ARG A 206 -8.71 -20.67 -10.83
C ARG A 206 -7.51 -20.68 -9.89
N GLY A 207 -7.72 -20.78 -8.59
CA GLY A 207 -6.63 -21.00 -7.62
C GLY A 207 -6.13 -19.76 -6.88
N VAL A 208 -6.83 -18.63 -6.94
CA VAL A 208 -6.44 -17.43 -6.18
C VAL A 208 -6.42 -17.72 -4.68
N GLN A 209 -5.31 -17.35 -4.03
CA GLN A 209 -5.09 -17.56 -2.59
C GLN A 209 -5.19 -16.27 -1.76
N ALA A 210 -5.25 -15.11 -2.39
CA ALA A 210 -5.38 -13.86 -1.67
C ALA A 210 -6.17 -12.84 -2.49
N PHE A 211 -7.20 -12.27 -1.88
CA PHE A 211 -7.91 -11.10 -2.39
C PHE A 211 -7.45 -9.85 -1.66
N LYS A 212 -6.89 -8.89 -2.39
CA LYS A 212 -6.66 -7.56 -1.85
C LYS A 212 -7.76 -6.61 -2.34
N PHE A 213 -8.68 -6.28 -1.43
CA PHE A 213 -9.70 -5.29 -1.68
C PHE A 213 -9.07 -3.89 -1.79
N VAL A 214 -9.48 -3.14 -2.81
CA VAL A 214 -9.09 -1.74 -2.99
C VAL A 214 -10.12 -0.75 -2.45
N ASP A 215 -11.21 -1.27 -1.88
CA ASP A 215 -12.22 -0.50 -1.16
C ASP A 215 -11.57 0.29 -0.03
N ARG A 216 -11.85 1.59 0.06
CA ARG A 216 -11.29 2.47 1.10
C ARG A 216 -11.90 2.28 2.47
N THR A 217 -13.04 1.58 2.54
CA THR A 217 -13.76 1.33 3.78
C THR A 217 -14.65 0.12 3.61
N PHE A 218 -14.07 -1.06 3.76
CA PHE A 218 -14.77 -2.31 3.55
C PHE A 218 -15.98 -2.48 4.48
N ASN A 219 -15.87 -2.05 5.75
CA ASN A 219 -16.92 -2.23 6.77
C ASN A 219 -17.95 -1.09 6.85
N LEU A 220 -18.05 -0.23 5.84
CA LEU A 220 -18.98 0.89 5.86
C LEU A 220 -20.44 0.43 5.77
N SER A 221 -20.74 -0.56 4.92
CA SER A 221 -22.06 -1.15 4.77
C SER A 221 -22.08 -2.54 5.35
N VAL A 222 -22.51 -2.66 6.61
CA VAL A 222 -22.55 -3.93 7.34
C VAL A 222 -23.25 -5.05 6.57
N PRO A 223 -24.48 -4.88 6.06
CA PRO A 223 -25.18 -5.97 5.35
C PRO A 223 -24.46 -6.40 4.07
N TYR A 224 -23.78 -5.48 3.40
CA TYR A 224 -23.04 -5.77 2.18
C TYR A 224 -21.74 -6.51 2.48
N SER A 225 -20.98 -6.05 3.48
CA SER A 225 -19.74 -6.68 3.92
C SER A 225 -19.99 -8.08 4.49
N LEU A 226 -21.09 -8.27 5.25
CA LEU A 226 -21.48 -9.58 5.76
C LEU A 226 -21.64 -10.61 4.63
N LYS A 227 -22.35 -10.26 3.54
CA LYS A 227 -22.54 -11.18 2.41
C LYS A 227 -21.22 -11.59 1.75
N ILE A 228 -20.27 -10.67 1.63
CA ILE A 228 -18.93 -10.98 1.08
C ILE A 228 -18.13 -11.86 2.05
N LEU A 229 -18.20 -11.59 3.36
CA LEU A 229 -17.53 -12.39 4.37
C LEU A 229 -18.16 -13.79 4.48
N GLU A 230 -19.48 -13.92 4.49
CA GLU A 230 -20.20 -15.19 4.47
C GLU A 230 -19.82 -16.04 3.25
N PHE A 231 -19.85 -15.43 2.06
CA PHE A 231 -19.41 -16.06 0.82
C PHE A 231 -17.95 -16.58 0.93
N SER A 232 -17.06 -15.75 1.45
CA SER A 232 -15.63 -16.08 1.57
C SER A 232 -15.37 -17.16 2.62
N LEU A 233 -16.11 -17.14 3.74
CA LEU A 233 -15.99 -18.12 4.80
C LEU A 233 -16.49 -19.50 4.33
N GLN A 234 -17.64 -19.56 3.63
CA GLN A 234 -18.18 -20.80 3.06
C GLN A 234 -17.24 -21.45 2.04
N ARG A 235 -16.39 -20.67 1.39
CA ARG A 235 -15.44 -21.09 0.37
C ARG A 235 -13.99 -21.06 0.84
N TYR A 236 -13.82 -20.88 2.14
CA TYR A 236 -12.49 -20.86 2.72
C TYR A 236 -11.75 -22.16 2.45
N ARG A 237 -10.48 -22.03 2.08
CA ARG A 237 -9.51 -23.12 1.98
C ARG A 237 -8.19 -22.67 2.59
N PRO A 238 -7.38 -23.57 3.16
CA PRO A 238 -6.10 -23.21 3.77
C PRO A 238 -5.23 -22.38 2.83
N GLY A 239 -4.79 -21.22 3.34
CA GLY A 239 -3.99 -20.26 2.57
C GLY A 239 -4.78 -19.12 1.91
N LEU A 240 -6.12 -19.15 1.92
CA LEU A 240 -6.92 -18.03 1.43
C LEU A 240 -6.84 -16.86 2.44
N VAL A 241 -6.48 -15.68 1.92
CA VAL A 241 -6.37 -14.43 2.69
C VAL A 241 -7.26 -13.35 2.08
N LEU A 242 -8.05 -12.71 2.92
CA LEU A 242 -8.79 -11.49 2.59
C LEU A 242 -8.09 -10.29 3.21
N HIS A 243 -7.64 -9.36 2.39
CA HIS A 243 -6.98 -8.13 2.83
C HIS A 243 -7.88 -6.94 2.54
N CYS A 244 -8.35 -6.23 3.58
CA CYS A 244 -9.31 -5.14 3.49
C CYS A 244 -8.82 -3.91 4.27
N GLU A 245 -9.14 -2.70 3.77
CA GLU A 245 -9.06 -1.47 4.57
C GLU A 245 -10.36 -1.30 5.36
N MET A 246 -10.27 -0.98 6.66
CA MET A 246 -11.44 -0.81 7.51
C MET A 246 -11.33 0.40 8.44
N ILE A 247 -12.50 0.92 8.82
CA ILE A 247 -12.61 1.94 9.86
C ILE A 247 -12.70 1.23 11.21
N PRO A 248 -11.76 1.51 12.14
CA PRO A 248 -11.67 0.76 13.39
C PRO A 248 -12.78 1.08 14.38
N ASP A 249 -13.39 2.27 14.35
CA ASP A 249 -14.46 2.65 15.28
C ASP A 249 -15.86 2.14 14.88
N ARG A 250 -15.97 1.40 13.75
CA ARG A 250 -17.22 0.84 13.23
C ARG A 250 -17.16 -0.69 13.11
N LEU A 251 -17.31 -1.36 14.22
CA LEU A 251 -17.31 -2.82 14.27
C LEU A 251 -18.53 -3.32 15.10
N PRO A 252 -19.74 -3.32 14.51
CA PRO A 252 -20.93 -3.82 15.15
C PRO A 252 -20.89 -5.33 15.37
N GLU A 253 -21.72 -5.84 16.31
CA GLU A 253 -21.69 -7.26 16.73
C GLU A 253 -21.87 -8.23 15.56
N ALA A 254 -22.74 -7.94 14.61
CA ALA A 254 -22.92 -8.81 13.44
C ALA A 254 -21.63 -9.03 12.63
N LEU A 255 -20.75 -8.01 12.54
CA LEU A 255 -19.42 -8.19 11.94
C LEU A 255 -18.49 -8.96 12.88
N ARG A 256 -18.53 -8.69 14.19
CA ARG A 256 -17.73 -9.42 15.16
C ARG A 256 -18.01 -10.92 15.13
N GLU A 257 -19.28 -11.32 15.08
CA GLU A 257 -19.70 -12.73 15.02
C GLU A 257 -19.08 -13.47 13.83
N ILE A 258 -19.17 -12.90 12.63
CA ILE A 258 -18.61 -13.56 11.45
C ILE A 258 -17.07 -13.56 11.44
N LEU A 259 -16.44 -12.48 11.92
CA LEU A 259 -14.97 -12.37 11.95
C LEU A 259 -14.35 -13.41 12.89
N ARG A 260 -15.01 -13.77 14.01
CA ARG A 260 -14.58 -14.88 14.89
C ARG A 260 -14.54 -16.23 14.20
N CYS A 261 -15.37 -16.44 13.17
CA CYS A 261 -15.46 -17.72 12.47
C CYS A 261 -14.30 -17.95 11.50
N PHE A 262 -13.53 -16.92 11.14
CA PHE A 262 -12.43 -17.09 10.21
C PHE A 262 -11.22 -17.76 10.87
N PRO A 263 -10.60 -18.72 10.17
CA PRO A 263 -9.36 -19.31 10.64
C PRO A 263 -8.24 -18.27 10.79
N ARG A 264 -7.31 -18.55 11.69
CA ARG A 264 -6.16 -17.68 11.93
C ARG A 264 -5.36 -17.43 10.64
N GLY A 265 -5.07 -16.16 10.34
CA GLY A 265 -4.34 -15.73 9.15
C GLY A 265 -5.18 -15.60 7.88
N ALA A 266 -6.48 -15.90 7.93
CA ALA A 266 -7.39 -15.72 6.79
C ALA A 266 -7.77 -14.25 6.57
N LEU A 267 -7.66 -13.40 7.58
CA LEU A 267 -8.02 -11.99 7.51
C LEU A 267 -6.80 -11.10 7.75
N GLN A 268 -6.68 -10.05 6.95
CA GLN A 268 -5.73 -8.97 7.14
C GLN A 268 -6.45 -7.63 7.01
N PHE A 269 -6.33 -6.77 8.03
CA PHE A 269 -6.96 -5.46 8.02
C PHE A 269 -5.92 -4.34 8.04
N GLU A 270 -6.08 -3.39 7.12
CA GLU A 270 -5.40 -2.09 7.19
C GLU A 270 -6.32 -1.12 7.93
N VAL A 271 -5.80 -0.51 9.00
CA VAL A 271 -6.56 0.34 9.92
C VAL A 271 -5.89 1.70 10.01
N GLY A 272 -6.48 2.70 9.40
CA GLY A 272 -5.95 4.06 9.46
C GLY A 272 -6.26 4.72 10.81
N ILE A 273 -5.26 4.96 11.63
CA ILE A 273 -5.32 5.84 12.81
C ILE A 273 -4.90 7.25 12.42
N GLN A 274 -3.80 7.36 11.70
CA GLN A 274 -3.15 8.54 11.14
C GLN A 274 -2.50 9.44 12.20
N THR A 275 -3.22 9.87 13.22
CA THR A 275 -2.75 10.60 14.39
C THR A 275 -3.65 10.32 15.59
N TYR A 276 -3.11 10.41 16.79
CA TYR A 276 -3.87 10.43 18.05
C TYR A 276 -4.08 11.84 18.59
N ASN A 277 -3.57 12.86 17.91
CA ASN A 277 -3.80 14.25 18.28
C ASN A 277 -5.16 14.72 17.75
N GLU A 278 -6.10 14.97 18.65
CA GLU A 278 -7.49 15.33 18.30
C GLU A 278 -7.58 16.66 17.55
N GLU A 279 -6.72 17.65 17.89
CA GLU A 279 -6.69 18.94 17.20
C GLU A 279 -6.19 18.78 15.75
N VAL A 280 -5.13 17.96 15.57
CA VAL A 280 -4.61 17.63 14.24
C VAL A 280 -5.64 16.86 13.44
N ALA A 281 -6.30 15.86 14.03
CA ALA A 281 -7.35 15.11 13.39
C ALA A 281 -8.52 16.00 12.93
N ALA A 282 -8.97 16.90 13.80
CA ALA A 282 -10.02 17.86 13.45
C ALA A 282 -9.60 18.78 12.29
N ARG A 283 -8.35 19.26 12.31
CA ARG A 283 -7.76 20.13 11.28
C ARG A 283 -7.74 19.49 9.89
N ILE A 284 -7.41 18.22 9.80
CA ILE A 284 -7.40 17.45 8.54
C ILE A 284 -8.75 16.81 8.23
N SER A 285 -9.84 17.30 8.84
CA SER A 285 -11.21 16.81 8.66
C SER A 285 -11.41 15.32 8.91
N ARG A 286 -10.58 14.75 9.80
CA ARG A 286 -10.67 13.34 10.19
C ARG A 286 -11.46 13.19 11.49
N LYS A 287 -12.64 12.58 11.39
CA LYS A 287 -13.48 12.26 12.56
C LYS A 287 -13.28 10.81 12.94
N GLN A 288 -12.78 10.56 14.14
CA GLN A 288 -12.53 9.21 14.67
C GLN A 288 -12.81 9.14 16.17
N ASN A 289 -13.45 8.08 16.62
CA ASN A 289 -13.63 7.79 18.05
C ASN A 289 -12.47 6.92 18.53
N TYR A 290 -11.44 7.52 19.11
CA TYR A 290 -10.23 6.80 19.55
C TYR A 290 -10.51 5.71 20.60
N PRO A 291 -11.26 5.95 21.70
CA PRO A 291 -11.57 4.89 22.66
C PRO A 291 -12.22 3.66 22.01
N ARG A 292 -13.19 3.89 21.12
CA ARG A 292 -13.86 2.82 20.41
C ARG A 292 -12.97 2.11 19.39
N SER A 293 -12.10 2.86 18.73
CA SER A 293 -11.10 2.31 17.81
C SER A 293 -10.16 1.36 18.54
N GLU A 294 -9.65 1.78 19.70
CA GLU A 294 -8.77 0.95 20.51
C GLU A 294 -9.48 -0.29 21.08
N GLU A 295 -10.70 -0.14 21.57
CA GLU A 295 -11.53 -1.26 22.01
C GLU A 295 -11.68 -2.30 20.89
N ASN A 296 -12.03 -1.84 19.69
CA ASN A 296 -12.23 -2.71 18.54
C ASN A 296 -10.93 -3.36 18.06
N ILE A 297 -9.80 -2.62 18.07
CA ILE A 297 -8.48 -3.20 17.73
C ILE A 297 -8.10 -4.27 18.74
N ARG A 298 -8.22 -4.01 20.06
CA ARG A 298 -7.97 -5.02 21.10
C ARG A 298 -8.86 -6.24 20.91
N TRP A 299 -10.13 -6.02 20.63
CA TRP A 299 -11.07 -7.10 20.36
C TRP A 299 -10.65 -7.94 19.15
N LEU A 300 -10.28 -7.30 18.01
CA LEU A 300 -9.79 -8.00 16.82
C LEU A 300 -8.55 -8.84 17.12
N LEU A 301 -7.61 -8.32 17.91
CA LEU A 301 -6.38 -9.00 18.28
C LEU A 301 -6.61 -10.19 19.22
N GLN A 302 -7.59 -10.10 20.12
CA GLN A 302 -7.86 -11.11 21.16
C GLN A 302 -8.84 -12.19 20.69
N GLU A 303 -9.87 -11.78 19.95
CA GLU A 303 -11.00 -12.65 19.61
C GLU A 303 -10.93 -13.22 18.19
N THR A 304 -9.99 -12.73 17.36
CA THR A 304 -9.83 -13.21 16.00
C THR A 304 -8.38 -13.59 15.69
N GLY A 305 -8.18 -14.33 14.61
CA GLY A 305 -6.84 -14.58 14.07
C GLY A 305 -6.41 -13.56 13.02
N ALA A 306 -7.03 -12.39 12.96
CA ALA A 306 -6.75 -11.38 11.95
C ALA A 306 -5.37 -10.73 12.15
N HIS A 307 -4.72 -10.40 11.04
CA HIS A 307 -3.49 -9.63 11.00
C HIS A 307 -3.81 -8.15 10.85
N ILE A 308 -3.40 -7.33 11.81
CA ILE A 308 -3.73 -5.90 11.84
C ILE A 308 -2.51 -5.08 11.44
N HIS A 309 -2.68 -4.27 10.39
CA HIS A 309 -1.80 -3.17 10.04
C HIS A 309 -2.43 -1.86 10.49
N ALA A 310 -1.74 -1.08 11.29
CA ALA A 310 -2.22 0.22 11.73
C ALA A 310 -1.32 1.33 11.18
N ASP A 311 -1.93 2.41 10.66
CA ASP A 311 -1.22 3.46 9.95
C ASP A 311 -1.15 4.75 10.76
N LEU A 312 0.05 5.37 10.78
CA LEU A 312 0.31 6.72 11.24
C LEU A 312 0.88 7.56 10.09
N ILE A 313 0.52 8.85 10.06
CA ILE A 313 1.09 9.82 9.14
C ILE A 313 1.92 10.81 9.94
N VAL A 314 3.16 11.05 9.52
CA VAL A 314 4.04 12.07 10.10
C VAL A 314 4.10 13.31 9.21
N GLY A 315 4.20 14.49 9.83
CA GLY A 315 4.21 15.77 9.12
C GLY A 315 2.83 16.35 8.82
N LEU A 316 1.82 15.92 9.54
CA LEU A 316 0.48 16.54 9.51
C LEU A 316 0.53 17.99 10.03
N PRO A 317 -0.34 18.90 9.53
CA PRO A 317 -0.33 20.29 9.92
C PRO A 317 -0.61 20.45 11.43
N GLY A 318 0.35 21.03 12.16
CA GLY A 318 0.26 21.27 13.60
C GLY A 318 0.68 20.10 14.49
N GLU A 319 1.15 19.00 13.92
CA GLU A 319 1.71 17.89 14.70
C GLU A 319 3.23 18.04 14.85
N ASP A 320 3.71 17.87 16.07
CA ASP A 320 5.14 17.89 16.39
C ASP A 320 5.71 16.49 16.67
N LEU A 321 7.02 16.41 16.91
CA LEU A 321 7.71 15.17 17.18
C LEU A 321 7.23 14.50 18.48
N ALA A 322 6.89 15.26 19.50
CA ALA A 322 6.43 14.74 20.79
C ALA A 322 5.04 14.10 20.64
N SER A 323 4.11 14.79 19.97
CA SER A 323 2.78 14.27 19.65
C SER A 323 2.86 12.98 18.80
N THR A 324 3.72 12.98 17.77
CA THR A 324 4.00 11.79 16.95
C THR A 324 4.47 10.62 17.82
N GLY A 325 5.40 10.87 18.75
CA GLY A 325 5.93 9.84 19.66
C GLY A 325 4.87 9.28 20.61
N ILE A 326 4.04 10.14 21.21
CA ILE A 326 2.92 9.72 22.05
C ILE A 326 1.94 8.85 21.26
N GLY A 327 1.60 9.25 20.04
CA GLY A 327 0.71 8.49 19.16
C GLY A 327 1.29 7.12 18.79
N PHE A 328 2.58 7.05 18.50
CA PHE A 328 3.27 5.80 18.21
C PHE A 328 3.28 4.86 19.43
N ASP A 329 3.62 5.36 20.62
CA ASP A 329 3.64 4.57 21.85
C ASP A 329 2.25 4.03 22.21
N ARG A 330 1.23 4.86 22.07
CA ARG A 330 -0.17 4.48 22.29
C ARG A 330 -0.60 3.35 21.35
N LEU A 331 -0.22 3.46 20.07
CA LEU A 331 -0.53 2.42 19.09
C LEU A 331 0.29 1.14 19.33
N LEU A 332 1.57 1.26 19.68
CA LEU A 332 2.42 0.12 20.00
C LEU A 332 1.89 -0.67 21.22
N ALA A 333 1.37 0.03 22.22
CA ALA A 333 0.77 -0.58 23.40
C ALA A 333 -0.51 -1.38 23.11
N LEU A 334 -1.21 -1.13 22.00
CA LEU A 334 -2.33 -1.95 21.53
C LEU A 334 -1.86 -3.30 20.97
N GLY A 335 -0.62 -3.37 20.43
CA GLY A 335 0.01 -4.58 19.94
C GLY A 335 -0.43 -5.04 18.54
N PRO A 336 -0.72 -4.15 17.56
CA PRO A 336 -0.96 -4.59 16.19
C PRO A 336 0.30 -5.27 15.65
N GLN A 337 0.13 -6.17 14.70
CA GLN A 337 1.27 -6.89 14.12
C GLN A 337 2.19 -5.97 13.32
N GLU A 338 1.63 -4.93 12.70
CA GLU A 338 2.44 -3.94 11.98
C GLU A 338 1.93 -2.52 12.27
N ILE A 339 2.87 -1.59 12.44
CA ILE A 339 2.61 -0.15 12.49
C ILE A 339 3.31 0.47 11.30
N GLN A 340 2.58 1.02 10.38
CA GLN A 340 3.14 1.77 9.26
C GLN A 340 3.24 3.24 9.63
N VAL A 341 4.44 3.81 9.52
CA VAL A 341 4.67 5.24 9.70
C VAL A 341 4.99 5.83 8.34
N ASN A 342 4.08 6.67 7.83
CA ASN A 342 4.16 7.21 6.48
C ASN A 342 4.35 8.73 6.50
N PRO A 343 5.33 9.30 5.79
CA PRO A 343 5.39 10.74 5.58
C PRO A 343 4.16 11.22 4.82
N LEU A 344 3.62 12.39 5.22
CA LEU A 344 2.54 13.05 4.50
C LEU A 344 2.95 13.29 3.04
N LYS A 345 2.02 13.07 2.12
CA LYS A 345 2.19 13.35 0.69
C LYS A 345 1.13 14.34 0.23
N ARG A 346 1.56 15.30 -0.59
CA ARG A 346 0.64 16.20 -1.27
C ARG A 346 0.13 15.52 -2.55
N LEU A 347 -0.86 14.67 -2.42
CA LEU A 347 -1.52 14.10 -3.59
C LEU A 347 -2.29 15.21 -4.34
N ARG A 348 -2.22 15.21 -5.67
CA ARG A 348 -2.82 16.26 -6.50
C ARG A 348 -4.33 16.35 -6.31
N GLY A 349 -4.84 17.57 -6.17
CA GLY A 349 -6.25 17.86 -5.93
C GLY A 349 -6.70 17.70 -4.47
N THR A 350 -5.88 17.14 -3.59
CA THR A 350 -6.29 16.95 -2.18
C THR A 350 -6.35 18.27 -1.42
N PRO A 351 -7.34 18.46 -0.52
CA PRO A 351 -7.52 19.69 0.24
C PRO A 351 -6.39 20.04 1.21
N ILE A 352 -5.46 19.10 1.47
CA ILE A 352 -4.32 19.32 2.39
C ILE A 352 -3.49 20.56 2.04
N ILE A 353 -3.49 20.95 0.75
CA ILE A 353 -2.79 22.15 0.26
C ILE A 353 -3.23 23.43 0.95
N ARG A 354 -4.48 23.51 1.44
CA ARG A 354 -5.00 24.71 2.12
C ARG A 354 -4.25 25.08 3.41
N HIS A 355 -3.52 24.10 3.98
CA HIS A 355 -2.74 24.27 5.21
C HIS A 355 -1.30 24.72 4.96
N GLU A 356 -0.89 24.84 3.70
CA GLU A 356 0.51 25.07 3.31
C GLU A 356 1.07 26.37 3.91
N GLN A 357 0.32 27.46 3.84
CA GLN A 357 0.78 28.77 4.34
C GLN A 357 0.78 28.84 5.87
N GLU A 358 -0.31 28.46 6.54
CA GLU A 358 -0.47 28.56 7.98
C GLU A 358 0.51 27.68 8.75
N TRP A 359 0.75 26.46 8.22
CA TRP A 359 1.58 25.44 8.87
C TRP A 359 2.95 25.26 8.19
N GLU A 360 3.31 26.18 7.31
CA GLU A 360 4.58 26.18 6.58
C GLU A 360 4.91 24.80 5.99
N LEU A 361 3.92 24.14 5.41
CA LEU A 361 4.13 22.83 4.79
C LEU A 361 4.95 22.99 3.51
N ILE A 362 6.13 22.41 3.48
CA ILE A 362 6.95 22.36 2.27
C ILE A 362 7.04 20.92 1.79
N PHE A 363 6.52 20.69 0.59
CA PHE A 363 6.55 19.39 -0.05
C PHE A 363 7.67 19.30 -1.09
N ASN A 364 8.15 18.09 -1.34
CA ASN A 364 9.01 17.84 -2.49
C ASN A 364 8.21 18.14 -3.78
N PRO A 365 8.74 18.96 -4.70
CA PRO A 365 8.08 19.24 -5.99
C PRO A 365 8.01 17.99 -6.89
N GLU A 366 8.90 17.03 -6.67
CA GLU A 366 8.95 15.79 -7.43
C GLU A 366 8.19 14.65 -6.76
N PRO A 367 7.59 13.72 -7.54
CA PRO A 367 6.92 12.56 -6.98
C PRO A 367 7.85 11.75 -6.07
N PRO A 368 7.36 11.22 -5.00
CA PRO A 368 5.95 11.12 -4.56
C PRO A 368 5.45 12.29 -3.69
N TYR A 369 5.93 13.50 -3.86
CA TYR A 369 5.47 14.74 -3.22
C TYR A 369 5.46 14.69 -1.69
N GLU A 370 6.48 14.06 -1.10
CA GLU A 370 6.56 13.90 0.36
C GLU A 370 6.86 15.22 1.05
N ILE A 371 6.30 15.37 2.26
CA ILE A 371 6.59 16.50 3.13
C ILE A 371 8.08 16.58 3.46
N LEU A 372 8.68 17.76 3.29
CA LEU A 372 10.07 18.03 3.61
C LEU A 372 10.22 18.67 5.00
N ARG A 373 9.33 19.61 5.33
CA ARG A 373 9.26 20.24 6.65
C ARG A 373 7.86 20.76 6.92
N THR A 374 7.56 21.04 8.18
CA THR A 374 6.40 21.78 8.65
C THR A 374 6.86 22.90 9.59
N LYS A 375 5.93 23.71 10.08
CA LYS A 375 6.22 24.73 11.11
C LYS A 375 6.80 24.13 12.40
N GLN A 376 6.40 22.90 12.78
CA GLN A 376 6.82 22.22 14.02
C GLN A 376 7.97 21.24 13.82
N ILE A 377 8.18 20.74 12.61
CA ILE A 377 9.20 19.73 12.31
C ILE A 377 10.09 20.25 11.19
N ASP A 378 11.34 20.51 11.51
CA ASP A 378 12.35 20.93 10.53
C ASP A 378 12.77 19.80 9.59
N PHE A 379 13.47 20.13 8.51
CA PHE A 379 13.89 19.16 7.52
C PHE A 379 14.78 18.03 8.07
N PRO A 380 15.82 18.28 8.91
CA PRO A 380 16.62 17.21 9.50
C PRO A 380 15.79 16.23 10.34
N THR A 381 14.86 16.73 11.14
CA THR A 381 13.95 15.92 11.96
C THR A 381 12.98 15.13 11.10
N MET A 382 12.44 15.72 10.01
CA MET A 382 11.59 15.01 9.07
C MET A 382 12.35 13.87 8.36
N GLN A 383 13.61 14.10 7.99
CA GLN A 383 14.44 13.04 7.43
C GLN A 383 14.75 11.94 8.46
N ALA A 384 14.91 12.28 9.74
CA ALA A 384 15.07 11.29 10.81
C ALA A 384 13.77 10.47 11.01
N LEU A 385 12.58 11.07 10.91
CA LEU A 385 11.28 10.36 10.94
C LEU A 385 11.13 9.40 9.74
N ARG A 386 11.55 9.79 8.52
CA ARG A 386 11.58 8.89 7.37
C ARG A 386 12.49 7.68 7.60
N ARG A 387 13.66 7.91 8.18
CA ARG A 387 14.59 6.83 8.57
C ARG A 387 14.00 5.97 9.67
N PHE A 388 13.36 6.58 10.67
CA PHE A 388 12.62 5.87 11.73
C PHE A 388 11.60 4.90 11.13
N ALA A 389 10.75 5.36 10.24
CA ALA A 389 9.76 4.53 9.54
C ALA A 389 10.41 3.35 8.81
N ARG A 390 11.55 3.58 8.16
CA ARG A 390 12.28 2.53 7.44
C ARG A 390 12.89 1.50 8.39
N TYR A 391 13.56 1.95 9.46
CA TYR A 391 14.16 1.05 10.46
C TYR A 391 13.09 0.33 11.26
N TRP A 392 11.99 1.00 11.61
CA TRP A 392 10.84 0.34 12.23
C TRP A 392 10.31 -0.81 11.38
N ASN A 393 10.23 -0.63 10.07
CA ASN A 393 9.84 -1.71 9.17
C ASN A 393 10.83 -2.90 9.18
N LEU A 394 12.12 -2.64 9.40
CA LEU A 394 13.16 -3.69 9.48
C LEU A 394 13.16 -4.41 10.83
N TYR A 395 12.96 -3.71 11.94
CA TYR A 395 13.04 -4.24 13.29
C TYR A 395 11.67 -4.64 13.84
N GLY A 396 10.70 -3.73 13.88
CA GLY A 396 9.37 -3.95 14.43
C GLY A 396 8.47 -4.76 13.50
N ASN A 397 8.08 -4.16 12.37
CA ASN A 397 7.12 -4.78 11.43
C ASN A 397 7.63 -6.08 10.80
N SER A 398 8.94 -6.31 10.76
CA SER A 398 9.48 -7.57 10.26
C SER A 398 9.14 -8.77 11.14
N GLY A 399 8.81 -8.55 12.42
CA GLY A 399 8.58 -9.58 13.42
C GLY A 399 9.83 -10.36 13.83
N ARG A 400 11.01 -9.95 13.35
CA ARG A 400 12.26 -10.71 13.56
C ARG A 400 12.93 -10.47 14.90
N PHE A 401 12.63 -9.35 15.57
CA PHE A 401 13.28 -8.94 16.80
C PHE A 401 12.27 -8.77 17.96
N ARG A 402 11.28 -9.67 18.04
CA ARG A 402 10.15 -9.56 19.01
C ARG A 402 10.61 -9.68 20.47
N ARG A 403 11.63 -10.49 20.74
CA ARG A 403 12.19 -10.68 22.10
C ARG A 403 13.17 -9.59 22.47
N CYS A 404 14.04 -9.21 21.51
CA CYS A 404 15.09 -8.24 21.76
C CYS A 404 14.64 -6.79 21.75
N LEU A 405 13.71 -6.43 20.86
CA LEU A 405 13.33 -5.03 20.68
C LEU A 405 12.77 -4.38 21.96
N PRO A 406 11.91 -5.06 22.77
CA PRO A 406 11.44 -4.52 24.05
C PRO A 406 12.53 -4.23 25.08
N LEU A 407 13.72 -4.84 24.97
CA LEU A 407 14.84 -4.57 25.86
C LEU A 407 15.40 -3.15 25.74
N LEU A 408 15.05 -2.44 24.66
CA LEU A 408 15.43 -1.03 24.46
C LEU A 408 14.75 -0.10 25.50
N TRP A 409 13.51 -0.42 25.93
CA TRP A 409 12.72 0.39 26.87
C TRP A 409 12.29 -0.38 28.15
N MET A 410 12.95 -1.49 28.48
CA MET A 410 12.57 -2.36 29.60
C MET A 410 12.60 -1.66 30.97
N GLU A 411 13.40 -0.61 31.15
CA GLU A 411 13.47 0.17 32.40
C GLU A 411 12.37 1.21 32.52
N GLY A 412 11.43 1.21 31.59
CA GLY A 412 10.37 2.21 31.51
C GLY A 412 10.69 3.33 30.53
N GLY A 413 9.75 4.26 30.40
CA GLY A 413 9.86 5.37 29.46
C GLY A 413 9.15 5.10 28.12
N SER A 414 9.36 6.00 27.17
CA SER A 414 8.73 5.97 25.86
C SER A 414 9.47 4.98 24.94
N PRO A 415 8.79 3.95 24.42
CA PRO A 415 9.31 3.11 23.35
C PRO A 415 9.76 3.92 22.13
N PHE A 416 9.00 4.93 21.74
CA PHE A 416 9.36 5.81 20.64
C PHE A 416 10.71 6.51 20.88
N GLN A 417 10.94 7.08 22.06
CA GLN A 417 12.20 7.76 22.38
C GLN A 417 13.38 6.80 22.37
N SER A 418 13.21 5.59 22.91
CA SER A 418 14.25 4.55 22.88
C SER A 418 14.58 4.13 21.45
N LEU A 419 13.56 3.88 20.63
CA LEU A 419 13.73 3.57 19.21
C LEU A 419 14.29 4.76 18.42
N TRP A 420 13.87 5.98 18.72
CA TRP A 420 14.38 7.20 18.10
C TRP A 420 15.90 7.37 18.33
N THR A 421 16.32 7.16 19.55
CA THR A 421 17.75 7.19 19.92
C THR A 421 18.53 6.07 19.21
N PHE A 422 18.03 4.86 19.25
CA PHE A 422 18.63 3.70 18.57
C PHE A 422 18.75 3.91 17.06
N PHE A 423 17.68 4.34 16.39
CA PHE A 423 17.68 4.48 14.93
C PHE A 423 18.51 5.68 14.44
N ARG A 424 18.63 6.73 15.24
CA ARG A 424 19.56 7.82 14.95
C ARG A 424 21.00 7.34 15.02
N TRP A 425 21.39 6.69 16.12
CA TRP A 425 22.70 6.08 16.26
C TRP A 425 23.01 5.08 15.13
N LEU A 426 22.04 4.26 14.76
CA LEU A 426 22.19 3.29 13.68
C LEU A 426 22.51 3.98 12.34
N PHE A 427 21.83 5.07 12.04
CA PHE A 427 22.10 5.85 10.83
C PHE A 427 23.47 6.55 10.89
N GLU A 428 23.83 7.11 12.00
CA GLU A 428 25.17 7.72 12.23
C GLU A 428 26.28 6.68 12.04
N THR A 429 26.05 5.44 12.44
CA THR A 429 27.02 4.34 12.33
C THR A 429 27.12 3.76 10.91
N ARG A 430 26.03 3.65 10.17
CA ARG A 430 25.98 2.91 8.88
C ARG A 430 25.74 3.78 7.66
N GLY A 431 25.17 4.98 7.81
CA GLY A 431 24.89 5.92 6.72
C GLY A 431 23.81 5.48 5.71
N GLN A 432 23.15 4.33 5.94
CA GLN A 432 22.20 3.74 4.98
C GLN A 432 21.00 3.08 5.65
N THR A 433 19.86 3.05 4.94
CA THR A 433 18.60 2.45 5.42
C THR A 433 18.13 1.25 4.58
N HIS A 434 18.91 0.86 3.60
CA HIS A 434 18.59 -0.24 2.66
C HIS A 434 19.77 -1.19 2.54
N ALA A 435 19.53 -2.37 1.96
CA ALA A 435 20.53 -3.40 1.76
C ALA A 435 21.27 -3.82 3.07
N LEU A 436 20.58 -3.78 4.23
CA LEU A 436 21.10 -4.25 5.50
C LEU A 436 20.75 -5.74 5.66
N ALA A 437 21.78 -6.58 5.73
CA ALA A 437 21.62 -8.00 6.01
C ALA A 437 21.09 -8.22 7.44
N LEU A 438 20.37 -9.33 7.67
CA LEU A 438 19.83 -9.64 9.00
C LEU A 438 20.89 -9.76 10.06
N GLU A 439 22.05 -10.33 9.72
CA GLU A 439 23.21 -10.44 10.62
C GLU A 439 23.68 -9.06 11.09
N VAL A 440 23.79 -8.11 10.16
CA VAL A 440 24.16 -6.72 10.47
C VAL A 440 23.14 -6.04 11.37
N LEU A 441 21.83 -6.25 11.10
CA LEU A 441 20.78 -5.73 11.96
C LEU A 441 20.85 -6.31 13.37
N ALA A 442 21.10 -7.61 13.49
CA ALA A 442 21.26 -8.30 14.78
C ALA A 442 22.50 -7.79 15.54
N GLU A 443 23.63 -7.62 14.88
CA GLU A 443 24.88 -7.11 15.48
C GLU A 443 24.73 -5.66 15.99
N LEU A 444 24.05 -4.80 15.21
CA LEU A 444 23.79 -3.42 15.63
C LEU A 444 22.86 -3.34 16.84
N LEU A 445 21.82 -4.17 16.87
CA LEU A 445 20.92 -4.24 18.03
C LEU A 445 21.66 -4.78 19.27
N TRP A 446 22.46 -5.84 19.09
CA TRP A 446 23.35 -6.37 20.15
C TRP A 446 24.26 -5.30 20.71
N THR A 447 25.00 -4.60 19.86
CA THR A 447 25.94 -3.55 20.26
C THR A 447 25.21 -2.43 21.01
N HIS A 448 24.08 -1.99 20.52
CA HIS A 448 23.32 -0.92 21.19
C HIS A 448 22.82 -1.35 22.57
N LEU A 449 22.27 -2.56 22.70
CA LEU A 449 21.78 -3.09 23.97
C LEU A 449 22.89 -3.31 24.98
N THR A 450 24.00 -3.96 24.58
CA THR A 450 25.03 -4.36 25.51
C THR A 450 26.08 -3.27 25.81
N VAL A 451 26.47 -2.49 24.79
CA VAL A 451 27.52 -1.47 24.94
C VAL A 451 26.92 -0.11 25.31
N HIS A 452 25.89 0.35 24.60
CA HIS A 452 25.34 1.69 24.85
C HIS A 452 24.33 1.73 26.01
N LEU A 453 23.50 0.70 26.16
CA LEU A 453 22.51 0.62 27.24
C LEU A 453 22.99 -0.23 28.43
N GLY A 454 24.16 -0.89 28.35
CA GLY A 454 24.74 -1.70 29.43
C GLY A 454 23.87 -2.90 29.83
N ARG A 455 23.02 -3.40 28.93
CA ARG A 455 22.20 -4.60 29.23
C ARG A 455 23.08 -5.83 29.39
N ALA A 456 22.75 -6.66 30.40
CA ALA A 456 23.51 -7.87 30.67
C ALA A 456 23.45 -8.83 29.45
N THR A 457 24.58 -9.38 29.07
CA THR A 457 24.73 -10.28 27.91
C THR A 457 23.94 -11.57 28.07
N ASP A 458 23.75 -12.06 29.29
CA ASP A 458 22.94 -13.23 29.64
C ASP A 458 21.43 -12.99 29.43
N LEU A 459 20.98 -11.73 29.41
CA LEU A 459 19.61 -11.35 29.06
C LEU A 459 19.46 -11.18 27.55
N VAL A 460 20.42 -10.51 26.89
CA VAL A 460 20.32 -10.13 25.48
C VAL A 460 20.58 -11.32 24.55
N ALA A 461 21.60 -12.16 24.87
CA ALA A 461 21.99 -13.24 23.96
C ALA A 461 20.89 -14.27 23.72
N PRO A 462 20.23 -14.84 24.75
CA PRO A 462 19.16 -15.81 24.53
C PRO A 462 18.01 -15.22 23.71
N ALA A 463 17.60 -13.98 23.99
CA ALA A 463 16.53 -13.30 23.28
C ALA A 463 16.89 -13.10 21.79
N LEU A 464 18.11 -12.70 21.49
CA LEU A 464 18.55 -12.45 20.12
C LEU A 464 18.79 -13.75 19.34
N ILE A 465 19.26 -14.81 19.99
CA ILE A 465 19.38 -16.15 19.40
C ILE A 465 18.00 -16.69 19.01
N GLU A 466 17.03 -16.62 19.93
CA GLU A 466 15.65 -17.02 19.63
C GLU A 466 15.08 -16.23 18.45
N ASP A 467 15.23 -14.90 18.45
CA ASP A 467 14.78 -14.04 17.37
C ASP A 467 15.46 -14.35 16.03
N TYR A 468 16.76 -14.61 16.03
CA TYR A 468 17.54 -14.87 14.83
C TYR A 468 17.19 -16.22 14.18
N GLN A 469 16.94 -17.24 15.00
CA GLN A 469 16.66 -18.62 14.56
C GLN A 469 15.18 -18.91 14.30
N ARG A 470 14.26 -18.01 14.68
CA ARG A 470 12.81 -18.22 14.56
C ARG A 470 12.33 -18.60 13.16
N ASP A 471 12.96 -18.08 12.14
CA ASP A 471 12.51 -18.27 10.74
C ASP A 471 13.22 -19.41 9.99
N ALA A 472 13.85 -20.33 10.72
CA ALA A 472 14.56 -21.49 10.19
C ALA A 472 15.94 -21.26 9.51
N ALA A 473 16.75 -22.33 9.55
CA ALA A 473 17.86 -22.66 8.66
C ALA A 473 18.91 -21.55 8.42
N ARG A 474 19.35 -20.83 9.47
CA ARG A 474 20.47 -19.89 9.36
C ARG A 474 21.56 -20.22 10.36
N ASP A 475 22.80 -20.19 9.89
CA ASP A 475 23.95 -20.29 10.77
C ASP A 475 23.93 -19.14 11.78
N LEU A 476 24.22 -19.45 13.03
CA LEU A 476 24.27 -18.43 14.06
C LEU A 476 25.48 -17.50 13.81
N PRO A 477 25.29 -16.17 13.84
CA PRO A 477 26.36 -15.21 13.69
C PRO A 477 27.51 -15.45 14.66
N ALA A 478 28.72 -15.16 14.23
CA ALA A 478 29.92 -15.42 15.02
C ALA A 478 29.90 -14.81 16.43
N PHE A 479 29.32 -13.59 16.56
CA PHE A 479 29.26 -12.89 17.85
C PHE A 479 28.27 -13.52 18.85
N LEU A 480 27.30 -14.34 18.38
CA LEU A 480 26.32 -15.04 19.23
C LEU A 480 26.76 -16.46 19.61
N ARG A 481 27.69 -17.07 18.87
CA ARG A 481 28.12 -18.46 19.10
C ARG A 481 28.67 -18.72 20.53
N PRO A 482 29.38 -17.79 21.19
CA PRO A 482 29.83 -17.99 22.59
C PRO A 482 28.68 -18.18 23.59
N PHE A 483 27.45 -17.78 23.24
CA PHE A 483 26.27 -17.82 24.10
C PHE A 483 25.30 -18.96 23.76
N ALA A 484 25.66 -19.83 22.82
CA ALA A 484 24.85 -20.97 22.40
C ALA A 484 25.67 -22.25 22.30
N PRO A 485 25.10 -23.44 22.60
CA PRO A 485 25.78 -24.71 22.37
C PRO A 485 26.06 -24.91 20.87
N GLU A 486 27.15 -25.63 20.56
CA GLU A 486 27.57 -25.87 19.14
C GLU A 486 26.49 -26.52 18.29
N SER A 487 25.62 -27.32 18.89
CA SER A 487 24.46 -27.95 18.21
C SER A 487 23.47 -26.94 17.63
N GLN A 488 23.44 -25.70 18.11
CA GLN A 488 22.60 -24.62 17.61
C GLN A 488 23.29 -23.73 16.58
N TRP A 489 24.57 -23.91 16.30
CA TRP A 489 25.31 -23.05 15.36
C TRP A 489 24.88 -23.29 13.90
N ARG A 490 24.41 -24.51 13.58
CA ARG A 490 23.94 -24.86 12.23
C ARG A 490 22.50 -25.36 12.30
N PRO A 491 21.64 -24.91 11.40
CA PRO A 491 20.26 -25.35 11.40
C PRO A 491 20.11 -26.78 10.85
N LEU A 492 19.11 -27.48 11.35
CA LEU A 492 18.59 -28.68 10.70
C LEU A 492 17.83 -28.23 9.43
N SER A 493 18.23 -28.72 8.26
CA SER A 493 17.75 -28.28 6.95
C SER A 493 16.24 -28.49 6.78
N GLU A 494 15.48 -27.43 6.49
CA GLU A 494 14.14 -27.52 5.90
C GLU A 494 13.86 -26.42 4.86
N SER A 495 13.05 -26.79 3.89
CA SER A 495 12.77 -26.22 2.58
C SER A 495 12.12 -24.83 2.55
N GLY A 496 12.43 -24.07 1.50
CA GLY A 496 11.99 -22.71 1.25
C GLY A 496 10.47 -22.48 1.19
N LYS A 497 9.97 -21.59 2.05
CA LYS A 497 8.62 -21.01 1.96
C LYS A 497 8.68 -19.63 1.31
N PRO A 498 7.63 -19.20 0.58
CA PRO A 498 7.58 -17.88 -0.05
C PRO A 498 7.72 -16.74 0.99
N GLN A 499 8.50 -15.72 0.66
CA GLN A 499 8.90 -14.63 1.57
C GLN A 499 7.72 -13.85 2.22
N ARG A 500 6.57 -13.78 1.54
CA ARG A 500 5.35 -13.10 2.03
C ARG A 500 4.64 -13.90 3.12
N LEU A 501 4.53 -15.21 2.95
CA LEU A 501 3.96 -16.12 3.95
C LEU A 501 4.82 -16.15 5.23
N LEU A 502 6.14 -16.00 5.11
CA LEU A 502 7.06 -15.94 6.23
C LEU A 502 6.83 -14.73 7.15
N ARG A 503 6.46 -13.55 6.60
CA ARG A 503 6.18 -12.37 7.42
C ARG A 503 4.90 -12.51 8.24
N GLN A 504 3.82 -12.97 7.63
CA GLN A 504 2.55 -13.25 8.33
C GLN A 504 2.71 -14.37 9.36
N HIS A 505 3.46 -15.43 9.02
CA HIS A 505 3.74 -16.55 9.94
C HIS A 505 4.48 -16.11 11.19
N ARG A 506 5.44 -15.17 11.08
CA ARG A 506 6.19 -14.64 12.22
C ARG A 506 5.32 -13.94 13.25
N HIS A 507 4.25 -13.29 12.81
CA HIS A 507 3.29 -12.63 13.68
C HIS A 507 2.23 -13.58 14.27
N GLN A 508 2.11 -14.80 13.72
CA GLN A 508 1.13 -15.81 14.16
C GLN A 508 1.69 -16.78 15.20
N GLN A 509 3.01 -16.90 15.31
CA GLN A 509 3.66 -17.74 16.32
C GLN A 509 3.72 -16.98 17.66
N VAL A 510 2.67 -17.07 18.45
CA VAL A 510 2.60 -16.65 19.86
C VAL A 510 2.26 -17.86 20.70
#